data_62fdc2415a5b0955ce74216a6684fb9f
#
_entry.id   62fdc2415a5b0955ce74216a6684fb9f
#
_cell.length_a   1.000
_cell.length_b   1.000
_cell.length_c   1.000
_cell.angle_alpha   90.00
_cell.angle_beta   90.00
_cell.angle_gamma   90.00
#
_symmetry.space_group_name_H-M   'P 1'
#
loop_
_entity.id
_entity.type
_entity.pdbx_description
1 polymer ?
#
loop_
_entity_poly.entity_id
_entity_poly.type
_entity_poly.pdbx_seq_one_letter_code
_entity_poly.pdbx_strand_id
1 'polypeptide(L)'
;MICQNAFFIFVYIKTSAIMDKFLIVGLGNPGEKYYNTRHNIGFELLDFICKKHESEFETNRLGQISKISIKGRKVLLLKPNTFMNLSGKSVKYWMLQENIKLKNTLIISDDLNLPLGKIRLRAKGSSGGHNGLENIGQALNSLEYPRLRIGIGNDKNSNQIDFVLGIFNSNEYDIIHSNFDLISKSINSFILSGITITMNNFNN
;
A
#
# COMPACT_ATOMS: atom_id res chain seq x y z
N MET A 1 -5.93 57.26 -41.07
CA MET A 1 -5.29 56.84 -39.79
C MET A 1 -6.29 55.96 -39.11
N ILE A 2 -6.11 54.63 -39.22
CA ILE A 2 -6.99 53.59 -38.62
C ILE A 2 -6.22 52.99 -37.49
N CYS A 3 -6.63 53.30 -36.25
CA CYS A 3 -6.08 52.65 -35.06
C CYS A 3 -6.68 51.24 -34.93
N GLN A 4 -5.86 50.22 -35.09
CA GLN A 4 -6.22 48.85 -34.77
C GLN A 4 -5.99 48.63 -33.27
N ASN A 5 -7.07 48.52 -32.49
CA ASN A 5 -7.06 48.04 -31.12
C ASN A 5 -6.94 46.51 -31.12
N ALA A 6 -5.77 46.01 -30.84
CA ALA A 6 -5.56 44.57 -30.58
C ALA A 6 -6.02 44.26 -29.15
N PHE A 7 -7.17 43.63 -29.01
CA PHE A 7 -7.66 43.06 -27.76
C PHE A 7 -6.88 41.76 -27.50
N PHE A 8 -5.91 41.82 -26.59
CA PHE A 8 -5.27 40.62 -26.07
C PHE A 8 -6.23 39.96 -25.09
N ILE A 9 -6.91 38.89 -25.51
CA ILE A 9 -7.66 37.99 -24.61
C ILE A 9 -6.65 37.08 -23.92
N PHE A 10 -6.32 37.40 -22.67
CA PHE A 10 -5.61 36.46 -21.77
C PHE A 10 -6.57 35.36 -21.39
N VAL A 11 -6.51 34.22 -22.08
CA VAL A 11 -7.17 32.99 -21.64
C VAL A 11 -6.39 32.43 -20.45
N TYR A 12 -6.89 32.71 -19.27
CA TYR A 12 -6.41 32.02 -18.03
C TYR A 12 -6.85 30.56 -18.12
N ILE A 13 -6.00 29.73 -18.67
CA ILE A 13 -6.17 28.27 -18.51
C ILE A 13 -5.85 27.96 -17.04
N LYS A 14 -6.90 27.87 -16.25
CA LYS A 14 -6.83 27.34 -14.90
C LYS A 14 -6.48 25.86 -15.04
N THR A 15 -5.19 25.54 -15.16
CA THR A 15 -4.71 24.19 -15.00
C THR A 15 -5.00 23.82 -13.55
N SER A 16 -6.15 23.21 -13.30
CA SER A 16 -6.37 22.50 -12.06
C SER A 16 -5.27 21.46 -12.00
N ALA A 17 -4.26 21.69 -11.18
CA ALA A 17 -3.26 20.68 -10.92
C ALA A 17 -4.02 19.43 -10.51
N ILE A 18 -4.03 18.42 -11.38
CA ILE A 18 -4.64 17.12 -11.07
C ILE A 18 -3.84 16.61 -9.89
N MET A 19 -4.39 16.75 -8.68
CA MET A 19 -3.72 16.29 -7.48
C MET A 19 -3.52 14.79 -7.62
N ASP A 20 -2.26 14.35 -7.53
CA ASP A 20 -1.91 12.95 -7.62
C ASP A 20 -2.70 12.16 -6.56
N LYS A 21 -3.39 11.13 -7.05
CA LYS A 21 -4.04 10.14 -6.19
C LYS A 21 -3.04 9.03 -5.89
N PHE A 22 -3.16 8.46 -4.69
CA PHE A 22 -2.33 7.35 -4.23
C PHE A 22 -3.21 6.15 -3.87
N LEU A 23 -2.70 4.95 -4.14
CA LEU A 23 -3.28 3.68 -3.72
C LEU A 23 -2.33 3.01 -2.74
N ILE A 24 -2.80 2.77 -1.53
CA ILE A 24 -2.07 2.02 -0.51
C ILE A 24 -2.81 0.70 -0.31
N VAL A 25 -2.16 -0.39 -0.66
CA VAL A 25 -2.74 -1.73 -0.60
C VAL A 25 -2.10 -2.51 0.54
N GLY A 26 -2.89 -2.92 1.51
CA GLY A 26 -2.49 -3.94 2.47
C GLY A 26 -2.84 -5.32 1.93
N LEU A 27 -1.90 -6.25 1.89
CA LEU A 27 -2.18 -7.63 1.52
C LEU A 27 -2.66 -8.44 2.72
N GLY A 28 -3.55 -9.40 2.46
CA GLY A 28 -4.15 -10.30 3.43
C GLY A 28 -5.17 -11.21 2.77
N ASN A 29 -5.66 -12.19 3.51
CA ASN A 29 -6.76 -13.07 3.13
C ASN A 29 -8.07 -12.62 3.80
N PRO A 30 -9.21 -12.64 3.10
CA PRO A 30 -10.50 -12.34 3.69
C PRO A 30 -11.02 -13.49 4.55
N GLY A 31 -11.83 -13.15 5.56
CA GLY A 31 -12.52 -14.10 6.44
C GLY A 31 -11.89 -14.23 7.82
N GLU A 32 -12.73 -14.52 8.81
CA GLU A 32 -12.39 -14.51 10.24
C GLU A 32 -11.23 -15.44 10.61
N LYS A 33 -11.12 -16.59 9.95
CA LYS A 33 -10.04 -17.55 10.20
C LYS A 33 -8.63 -17.04 9.89
N TYR A 34 -8.53 -15.91 9.17
CA TYR A 34 -7.25 -15.27 8.84
C TYR A 34 -6.98 -14.01 9.67
N TYR A 35 -7.89 -13.64 10.57
CA TYR A 35 -7.67 -12.49 11.45
C TYR A 35 -6.43 -12.71 12.32
N ASN A 36 -5.64 -11.65 12.47
CA ASN A 36 -4.40 -11.62 13.25
C ASN A 36 -3.33 -12.63 12.80
N THR A 37 -3.46 -13.24 11.62
CA THR A 37 -2.38 -14.06 11.05
C THR A 37 -1.25 -13.16 10.54
N ARG A 38 -0.01 -13.67 10.54
CA ARG A 38 1.16 -12.95 10.04
C ARG A 38 0.96 -12.47 8.59
N HIS A 39 0.27 -13.27 7.78
CA HIS A 39 -0.03 -12.93 6.38
C HIS A 39 -1.03 -11.78 6.22
N ASN A 40 -1.77 -11.43 7.26
CA ASN A 40 -2.74 -10.34 7.28
C ASN A 40 -2.20 -9.03 7.87
N ILE A 41 -0.88 -8.95 8.15
CA ILE A 41 -0.26 -7.75 8.72
C ILE A 41 -0.52 -6.49 7.88
N GLY A 42 -0.64 -6.64 6.56
CA GLY A 42 -1.01 -5.54 5.66
C GLY A 42 -2.42 -5.01 5.94
N PHE A 43 -3.38 -5.87 6.24
CA PHE A 43 -4.74 -5.46 6.62
C PHE A 43 -4.75 -4.73 7.97
N GLU A 44 -4.08 -5.30 8.97
CA GLU A 44 -4.01 -4.73 10.32
C GLU A 44 -3.40 -3.32 10.31
N LEU A 45 -2.32 -3.14 9.54
CA LEU A 45 -1.71 -1.82 9.39
C LEU A 45 -2.66 -0.82 8.73
N LEU A 46 -3.43 -1.23 7.72
CA LEU A 46 -4.41 -0.34 7.10
C LEU A 46 -5.58 -0.02 8.04
N ASP A 47 -6.01 -0.96 8.88
CA ASP A 47 -7.01 -0.71 9.92
C ASP A 47 -6.51 0.32 10.95
N PHE A 48 -5.25 0.20 11.37
CA PHE A 48 -4.60 1.19 12.23
C PHE A 48 -4.56 2.59 11.58
N ILE A 49 -4.15 2.68 10.31
CA ILE A 49 -4.10 3.95 9.58
C ILE A 49 -5.50 4.54 9.41
N CYS A 50 -6.47 3.72 9.04
CA CYS A 50 -7.86 4.13 8.86
C CYS A 50 -8.43 4.74 10.15
N LYS A 51 -8.25 4.05 11.29
CA LYS A 51 -8.66 4.53 12.61
C LYS A 51 -7.98 5.86 12.98
N LYS A 52 -6.68 6.00 12.70
CA LYS A 52 -5.92 7.23 12.96
C LYS A 52 -6.42 8.44 12.16
N HIS A 53 -7.06 8.20 11.03
CA HIS A 53 -7.68 9.22 10.17
C HIS A 53 -9.19 9.33 10.37
N GLU A 54 -9.75 8.74 11.44
CA GLU A 54 -11.19 8.77 11.77
C GLU A 54 -12.06 8.37 10.56
N SER A 55 -11.61 7.37 9.81
CA SER A 55 -12.27 6.86 8.61
C SER A 55 -12.62 5.38 8.78
N GLU A 56 -13.50 4.87 7.92
CA GLU A 56 -13.95 3.49 7.95
C GLU A 56 -13.76 2.82 6.60
N PHE A 57 -13.67 1.48 6.61
CA PHE A 57 -13.65 0.69 5.40
C PHE A 57 -15.06 0.35 4.94
N GLU A 58 -15.35 0.60 3.68
CA GLU A 58 -16.57 0.19 3.00
C GLU A 58 -16.30 -1.02 2.11
N THR A 59 -17.20 -2.01 2.16
CA THR A 59 -17.12 -3.17 1.25
C THR A 59 -17.55 -2.77 -0.14
N ASN A 60 -16.68 -3.00 -1.08
CA ASN A 60 -16.86 -2.69 -2.49
C ASN A 60 -16.44 -3.87 -3.38
N ARG A 61 -16.60 -3.69 -4.71
CA ARG A 61 -16.18 -4.70 -5.68
C ARG A 61 -14.68 -4.97 -5.54
N LEU A 62 -14.31 -6.23 -5.34
CA LEU A 62 -12.94 -6.74 -5.24
C LEU A 62 -12.12 -6.17 -4.05
N GLY A 63 -12.73 -5.47 -3.09
CA GLY A 63 -12.00 -4.99 -1.93
C GLY A 63 -12.84 -4.21 -0.94
N GLN A 64 -12.29 -4.03 0.24
CA GLN A 64 -12.73 -3.02 1.19
C GLN A 64 -11.86 -1.78 0.97
N ILE A 65 -12.49 -0.62 0.87
CA ILE A 65 -11.82 0.65 0.61
C ILE A 65 -12.13 1.70 1.67
N SER A 66 -11.15 2.53 1.94
CA SER A 66 -11.32 3.75 2.72
C SER A 66 -10.63 4.92 2.00
N LYS A 67 -11.24 6.10 2.03
CA LYS A 67 -10.73 7.32 1.38
C LYS A 67 -10.27 8.28 2.45
N ILE A 68 -8.99 8.58 2.48
CA ILE A 68 -8.40 9.55 3.41
C ILE A 68 -7.69 10.68 2.66
N SER A 69 -7.33 11.72 3.40
CA SER A 69 -6.52 12.83 2.88
C SER A 69 -5.26 13.00 3.71
N ILE A 70 -4.10 13.09 3.05
CA ILE A 70 -2.82 13.35 3.70
C ILE A 70 -2.23 14.63 3.12
N LYS A 71 -2.24 15.69 3.91
CA LYS A 71 -1.80 17.04 3.49
C LYS A 71 -2.37 17.45 2.11
N GLY A 72 -3.67 17.25 1.94
CA GLY A 72 -4.40 17.59 0.71
C GLY A 72 -4.32 16.55 -0.41
N ARG A 73 -3.46 15.53 -0.33
CA ARG A 73 -3.39 14.46 -1.33
C ARG A 73 -4.46 13.41 -1.07
N LYS A 74 -5.14 12.97 -2.13
CA LYS A 74 -6.17 11.92 -2.05
C LYS A 74 -5.51 10.55 -1.98
N VAL A 75 -5.84 9.78 -0.97
CA VAL A 75 -5.30 8.44 -0.73
C VAL A 75 -6.44 7.44 -0.62
N LEU A 76 -6.38 6.40 -1.43
CA LEU A 76 -7.27 5.24 -1.33
C LEU A 76 -6.53 4.14 -0.58
N LEU A 77 -7.06 3.70 0.54
CA LEU A 77 -6.64 2.50 1.24
C LEU A 77 -7.44 1.32 0.69
N LEU A 78 -6.77 0.22 0.36
CA LEU A 78 -7.40 -0.97 -0.22
C LEU A 78 -6.97 -2.23 0.54
N LYS A 79 -7.94 -2.96 1.07
CA LYS A 79 -7.81 -4.35 1.50
C LYS A 79 -8.50 -5.23 0.45
N PRO A 80 -7.77 -6.01 -0.38
CA PRO A 80 -8.39 -6.94 -1.32
C PRO A 80 -9.33 -7.91 -0.62
N ASN A 81 -10.53 -8.13 -1.14
CA ASN A 81 -11.44 -9.17 -0.65
C ASN A 81 -11.33 -10.47 -1.46
N THR A 82 -10.21 -10.63 -2.16
CA THR A 82 -9.79 -11.85 -2.84
C THR A 82 -8.77 -12.59 -1.97
N PHE A 83 -8.62 -13.90 -2.17
CA PHE A 83 -7.50 -14.61 -1.55
C PHE A 83 -6.16 -14.05 -2.03
N MET A 84 -5.12 -14.24 -1.23
CA MET A 84 -3.77 -13.69 -1.44
C MET A 84 -3.26 -13.92 -2.88
N ASN A 85 -3.40 -15.14 -3.40
CA ASN A 85 -2.98 -15.51 -4.75
C ASN A 85 -3.85 -14.93 -5.89
N LEU A 86 -4.84 -14.10 -5.58
CA LEU A 86 -5.71 -13.39 -6.52
C LEU A 86 -5.71 -11.86 -6.27
N SER A 87 -4.79 -11.35 -5.44
CA SER A 87 -4.72 -9.93 -5.07
C SER A 87 -4.51 -9.01 -6.27
N GLY A 88 -3.81 -9.46 -7.30
CA GLY A 88 -3.54 -8.67 -8.50
C GLY A 88 -4.81 -8.24 -9.25
N LYS A 89 -5.86 -9.06 -9.22
CA LYS A 89 -7.16 -8.71 -9.80
C LYS A 89 -7.77 -7.49 -9.13
N SER A 90 -7.71 -7.44 -7.80
CA SER A 90 -8.20 -6.30 -7.00
C SER A 90 -7.37 -5.04 -7.25
N VAL A 91 -6.04 -5.16 -7.14
CA VAL A 91 -5.12 -4.03 -7.33
C VAL A 91 -5.28 -3.40 -8.72
N LYS A 92 -5.27 -4.22 -9.77
CA LYS A 92 -5.45 -3.74 -11.16
C LYS A 92 -6.79 -3.04 -11.35
N TYR A 93 -7.87 -3.62 -10.81
CA TYR A 93 -9.20 -3.03 -10.90
C TYR A 93 -9.24 -1.63 -10.28
N TRP A 94 -8.75 -1.47 -9.04
CA TRP A 94 -8.81 -0.19 -8.33
C TRP A 94 -7.85 0.86 -8.88
N MET A 95 -6.68 0.45 -9.39
CA MET A 95 -5.78 1.37 -10.12
C MET A 95 -6.47 1.97 -11.34
N LEU A 96 -7.16 1.14 -12.14
CA LEU A 96 -7.88 1.58 -13.34
C LEU A 96 -9.11 2.42 -12.98
N GLN A 97 -9.93 1.95 -12.04
CA GLN A 97 -11.14 2.62 -11.59
C GLN A 97 -10.89 4.04 -11.07
N GLU A 98 -9.81 4.23 -10.33
CA GLU A 98 -9.45 5.52 -9.73
C GLU A 98 -8.41 6.31 -10.55
N ASN A 99 -7.99 5.77 -11.69
CA ASN A 99 -6.94 6.33 -12.55
C ASN A 99 -5.65 6.64 -11.78
N ILE A 100 -5.17 5.65 -10.99
CA ILE A 100 -3.96 5.77 -10.18
C ILE A 100 -2.78 5.15 -10.92
N LYS A 101 -1.69 5.90 -11.02
CA LYS A 101 -0.47 5.46 -11.68
C LYS A 101 0.27 4.41 -10.84
N LEU A 102 0.99 3.50 -11.51
CA LEU A 102 1.77 2.46 -10.84
C LEU A 102 2.78 3.02 -9.83
N LYS A 103 3.46 4.10 -10.16
CA LYS A 103 4.41 4.79 -9.26
C LYS A 103 3.78 5.37 -7.98
N ASN A 104 2.47 5.58 -7.98
CA ASN A 104 1.68 6.09 -6.85
C ASN A 104 0.94 4.97 -6.11
N THR A 105 1.23 3.70 -6.44
CA THR A 105 0.65 2.51 -5.80
C THR A 105 1.71 1.87 -4.90
N LEU A 106 1.45 1.78 -3.60
CA LEU A 106 2.31 1.12 -2.62
C LEU A 106 1.65 -0.17 -2.16
N ILE A 107 2.33 -1.29 -2.34
CA ILE A 107 1.88 -2.60 -1.87
C ILE A 107 2.58 -2.93 -0.55
N ILE A 108 1.81 -3.27 0.46
CA ILE A 108 2.27 -3.65 1.80
C ILE A 108 2.10 -5.16 1.95
N SER A 109 3.18 -5.86 2.28
CA SER A 109 3.21 -7.31 2.47
C SER A 109 4.05 -7.71 3.67
N ASP A 110 3.77 -8.87 4.24
CA ASP A 110 4.67 -9.57 5.14
C ASP A 110 5.92 -10.07 4.42
N ASP A 111 6.97 -10.37 5.18
CA ASP A 111 8.24 -10.83 4.67
C ASP A 111 8.97 -11.76 5.66
N LEU A 112 9.13 -13.03 5.26
CA LEU A 112 9.85 -14.06 6.01
C LEU A 112 11.37 -13.82 6.10
N ASN A 113 11.94 -13.02 5.17
CA ASN A 113 13.39 -12.81 5.09
C ASN A 113 13.84 -11.55 5.84
N LEU A 114 12.94 -10.87 6.52
CA LEU A 114 13.26 -9.72 7.36
C LEU A 114 13.05 -10.09 8.84
N PRO A 115 13.92 -9.62 9.73
CA PRO A 115 13.67 -9.73 11.16
C PRO A 115 12.32 -9.16 11.55
N LEU A 116 11.71 -9.70 12.59
CA LEU A 116 10.41 -9.26 13.12
C LEU A 116 10.39 -7.74 13.37
N GLY A 117 9.37 -7.07 12.87
CA GLY A 117 9.20 -5.62 13.00
C GLY A 117 10.09 -4.75 12.10
N LYS A 118 11.11 -5.30 11.44
CA LYS A 118 11.90 -4.53 10.46
C LYS A 118 11.08 -4.27 9.21
N ILE A 119 11.24 -3.07 8.66
CA ILE A 119 10.60 -2.70 7.40
C ILE A 119 11.63 -2.52 6.29
N ARG A 120 11.20 -2.75 5.07
CA ARG A 120 12.00 -2.48 3.88
C ARG A 120 11.15 -2.00 2.71
N LEU A 121 11.45 -0.80 2.24
CA LEU A 121 10.84 -0.24 1.04
C LEU A 121 11.68 -0.58 -0.19
N ARG A 122 11.01 -0.83 -1.30
CA ARG A 122 11.63 -1.07 -2.62
C ARG A 122 10.79 -0.42 -3.70
N ALA A 123 11.43 0.21 -4.67
CA ALA A 123 10.76 0.77 -5.84
C ALA A 123 10.32 -0.33 -6.84
N LYS A 124 11.04 -1.46 -6.83
CA LYS A 124 10.82 -2.62 -7.70
C LYS A 124 11.45 -3.89 -7.11
N GLY A 125 11.14 -5.05 -7.66
CA GLY A 125 11.79 -6.33 -7.29
C GLY A 125 10.91 -7.56 -7.53
N SER A 126 11.46 -8.75 -7.33
CA SER A 126 10.75 -10.03 -7.40
C SER A 126 9.76 -10.20 -6.23
N SER A 127 8.91 -11.21 -6.32
CA SER A 127 7.95 -11.56 -5.27
C SER A 127 8.61 -12.09 -3.99
N GLY A 128 9.83 -12.64 -4.10
CA GLY A 128 10.50 -13.31 -2.98
C GLY A 128 9.73 -14.54 -2.46
N GLY A 129 8.92 -15.17 -3.30
CA GLY A 129 8.05 -16.29 -2.93
C GLY A 129 6.69 -15.89 -2.36
N HIS A 130 6.42 -14.60 -2.20
CA HIS A 130 5.14 -14.12 -1.67
C HIS A 130 4.05 -14.17 -2.76
N ASN A 131 3.06 -15.06 -2.61
CA ASN A 131 2.01 -15.33 -3.61
C ASN A 131 1.23 -14.08 -4.05
N GLY A 132 0.95 -13.17 -3.13
CA GLY A 132 0.24 -11.92 -3.44
C GLY A 132 1.07 -10.99 -4.32
N LEU A 133 2.36 -10.82 -4.03
CA LEU A 133 3.26 -10.00 -4.84
C LEU A 133 3.48 -10.62 -6.23
N GLU A 134 3.56 -11.95 -6.31
CA GLU A 134 3.68 -12.67 -7.58
C GLU A 134 2.45 -12.44 -8.46
N ASN A 135 1.26 -12.65 -7.91
CA ASN A 135 0.01 -12.44 -8.65
C ASN A 135 -0.19 -10.98 -9.07
N ILE A 136 0.21 -10.01 -8.23
CA ILE A 136 0.19 -8.59 -8.62
C ILE A 136 1.13 -8.35 -9.80
N GLY A 137 2.36 -8.87 -9.74
CA GLY A 137 3.33 -8.75 -10.85
C GLY A 137 2.78 -9.30 -12.17
N GLN A 138 2.14 -10.47 -12.13
CA GLN A 138 1.49 -11.08 -13.28
C GLN A 138 0.32 -10.22 -13.80
N ALA A 139 -0.59 -9.79 -12.91
CA ALA A 139 -1.76 -9.01 -13.28
C ALA A 139 -1.43 -7.64 -13.88
N LEU A 140 -0.37 -6.99 -13.37
CA LEU A 140 0.11 -5.69 -13.84
C LEU A 140 1.11 -5.80 -15.00
N ASN A 141 1.57 -7.02 -15.31
CA ASN A 141 2.66 -7.28 -16.25
C ASN A 141 3.90 -6.41 -15.96
N SER A 142 4.22 -6.24 -14.68
CA SER A 142 5.33 -5.39 -14.22
C SER A 142 5.76 -5.76 -12.80
N LEU A 143 7.05 -5.68 -12.55
CA LEU A 143 7.65 -5.76 -11.22
C LEU A 143 8.10 -4.38 -10.71
N GLU A 144 7.84 -3.32 -11.46
CA GLU A 144 8.27 -1.95 -11.17
C GLU A 144 7.18 -1.16 -10.42
N TYR A 145 6.78 -1.66 -9.25
CA TYR A 145 5.86 -0.96 -8.36
C TYR A 145 6.44 -0.85 -6.95
N PRO A 146 6.18 0.28 -6.25
CA PRO A 146 6.58 0.48 -4.86
C PRO A 146 6.00 -0.58 -3.93
N ARG A 147 6.83 -1.10 -3.03
CA ARG A 147 6.43 -2.04 -1.99
C ARG A 147 7.04 -1.72 -0.65
N LEU A 148 6.28 -1.91 0.39
CA LEU A 148 6.68 -1.89 1.78
C LEU A 148 6.59 -3.31 2.33
N ARG A 149 7.72 -3.88 2.71
CA ARG A 149 7.83 -5.23 3.26
C ARG A 149 7.97 -5.12 4.76
N ILE A 150 7.16 -5.85 5.51
CA ILE A 150 7.17 -5.89 6.98
C ILE A 150 7.70 -7.25 7.41
N GLY A 151 8.80 -7.26 8.13
CA GLY A 151 9.40 -8.49 8.65
C GLY A 151 8.51 -9.14 9.69
N ILE A 152 8.19 -10.41 9.46
CA ILE A 152 7.42 -11.24 10.37
C ILE A 152 8.29 -12.29 11.09
N GLY A 153 9.61 -12.23 10.85
CA GLY A 153 10.52 -13.27 11.29
C GLY A 153 10.39 -14.55 10.47
N ASN A 154 11.07 -15.60 10.91
CA ASN A 154 11.05 -16.89 10.25
C ASN A 154 11.28 -17.99 11.29
N ASP A 155 10.53 -19.07 11.21
CA ASP A 155 10.80 -20.30 11.92
C ASP A 155 11.32 -21.35 10.93
N LYS A 156 12.62 -21.65 11.00
CA LYS A 156 13.29 -22.60 10.10
C LYS A 156 12.78 -24.03 10.23
N ASN A 157 12.09 -24.35 11.33
CA ASN A 157 11.60 -25.69 11.63
C ASN A 157 10.14 -25.90 11.22
N SER A 158 9.43 -24.81 10.87
CA SER A 158 8.03 -24.87 10.45
C SER A 158 7.86 -24.80 8.93
N ASN A 159 6.75 -25.33 8.44
CA ASN A 159 6.32 -25.10 7.08
C ASN A 159 6.01 -23.61 6.90
N GLN A 160 6.53 -22.99 5.83
CA GLN A 160 6.35 -21.56 5.58
C GLN A 160 4.86 -21.14 5.45
N ILE A 161 4.02 -22.02 4.88
CA ILE A 161 2.57 -21.77 4.75
C ILE A 161 1.93 -21.71 6.13
N ASP A 162 2.23 -22.69 6.98
CA ASP A 162 1.68 -22.75 8.35
C ASP A 162 2.18 -21.58 9.19
N PHE A 163 3.42 -21.16 9.01
CA PHE A 163 4.00 -20.01 9.71
C PHE A 163 3.30 -18.68 9.34
N VAL A 164 3.12 -18.38 8.06
CA VAL A 164 2.47 -17.13 7.64
C VAL A 164 0.98 -17.12 7.99
N LEU A 165 0.32 -18.28 8.03
CA LEU A 165 -1.08 -18.41 8.43
C LEU A 165 -1.26 -18.54 9.95
N GLY A 166 -0.17 -18.66 10.70
CA GLY A 166 -0.18 -18.62 12.15
C GLY A 166 -0.33 -17.20 12.70
N ILE A 167 -0.83 -17.09 13.93
CA ILE A 167 -0.97 -15.82 14.65
C ILE A 167 0.36 -15.46 15.35
N PHE A 168 0.57 -14.17 15.56
CA PHE A 168 1.67 -13.69 16.40
C PHE A 168 1.43 -14.10 17.87
N ASN A 169 2.49 -14.49 18.59
CA ASN A 169 2.41 -14.55 20.05
C ASN A 169 2.40 -13.13 20.64
N SER A 170 2.12 -12.99 21.94
CA SER A 170 1.96 -11.68 22.58
C SER A 170 3.19 -10.79 22.41
N ASN A 171 4.41 -11.31 22.57
CA ASN A 171 5.64 -10.54 22.44
C ASN A 171 5.87 -10.09 20.98
N GLU A 172 5.62 -10.98 20.03
CA GLU A 172 5.73 -10.66 18.59
C GLU A 172 4.71 -9.60 18.19
N TYR A 173 3.48 -9.73 18.70
CA TYR A 173 2.41 -8.77 18.48
C TYR A 173 2.80 -7.37 18.96
N ASP A 174 3.32 -7.26 20.18
CA ASP A 174 3.75 -5.97 20.75
C ASP A 174 4.88 -5.33 19.94
N ILE A 175 5.86 -6.12 19.49
CA ILE A 175 6.94 -5.64 18.63
C ILE A 175 6.40 -5.09 17.31
N ILE A 176 5.50 -5.81 16.65
CA ILE A 176 4.92 -5.39 15.36
C ILE A 176 4.08 -4.13 15.54
N HIS A 177 3.18 -4.11 16.50
CA HIS A 177 2.23 -3.00 16.69
C HIS A 177 2.91 -1.72 17.18
N SER A 178 3.97 -1.82 18.00
CA SER A 178 4.78 -0.65 18.39
C SER A 178 5.44 0.06 17.20
N ASN A 179 5.63 -0.64 16.08
CA ASN A 179 6.19 -0.09 14.86
C ASN A 179 5.16 0.54 13.90
N PHE A 180 3.86 0.38 14.12
CA PHE A 180 2.83 0.87 13.20
C PHE A 180 2.88 2.39 13.00
N ASP A 181 3.22 3.16 14.04
CA ASP A 181 3.43 4.61 13.89
C ASP A 181 4.60 4.95 12.98
N LEU A 182 5.73 4.24 13.10
CA LEU A 182 6.89 4.41 12.24
C LEU A 182 6.55 4.03 10.79
N ILE A 183 5.85 2.91 10.62
CA ILE A 183 5.43 2.44 9.30
C ILE A 183 4.45 3.43 8.66
N SER A 184 3.50 3.96 9.42
CA SER A 184 2.58 5.01 8.97
C SER A 184 3.33 6.28 8.53
N LYS A 185 4.38 6.70 9.27
CA LYS A 185 5.25 7.81 8.86
C LYS A 185 5.97 7.52 7.54
N SER A 186 6.40 6.30 7.30
CA SER A 186 7.04 5.91 6.01
C SER A 186 6.05 5.99 4.84
N ILE A 187 4.79 5.58 5.04
CA ILE A 187 3.73 5.71 4.04
C ILE A 187 3.44 7.18 3.74
N ASN A 188 3.36 8.03 4.78
CA ASN A 188 3.21 9.48 4.60
C ASN A 188 4.38 10.08 3.81
N SER A 189 5.62 9.67 4.10
CA SER A 189 6.80 10.07 3.34
C SER A 189 6.70 9.64 1.86
N PHE A 190 6.26 8.42 1.59
CA PHE A 190 6.02 7.95 0.22
C PHE A 190 5.02 8.83 -0.53
N ILE A 191 3.90 9.15 0.11
CA ILE A 191 2.85 9.98 -0.49
C ILE A 191 3.35 11.40 -0.74
N LEU A 192 4.15 11.97 0.15
CA LEU A 192 4.59 13.37 0.07
C LEU A 192 5.87 13.58 -0.75
N SER A 193 6.80 12.63 -0.69
CA SER A 193 8.17 12.80 -1.21
C SER A 193 8.59 11.71 -2.22
N GLY A 194 7.75 10.69 -2.42
CA GLY A 194 8.00 9.58 -3.33
C GLY A 194 8.93 8.50 -2.77
N ILE A 195 9.04 7.39 -3.52
CA ILE A 195 9.68 6.17 -3.02
C ILE A 195 11.17 6.33 -2.74
N THR A 196 11.92 7.08 -3.55
CA THR A 196 13.37 7.22 -3.41
C THR A 196 13.75 7.89 -2.09
N ILE A 197 13.14 9.02 -1.77
CA ILE A 197 13.38 9.75 -0.51
C ILE A 197 12.95 8.89 0.68
N THR A 198 11.81 8.21 0.56
CA THR A 198 11.33 7.32 1.61
C THR A 198 12.28 6.15 1.87
N MET A 199 12.82 5.52 0.82
CA MET A 199 13.82 4.46 0.97
C MET A 199 15.07 4.95 1.71
N ASN A 200 15.56 6.14 1.39
CA ASN A 200 16.74 6.71 2.06
C ASN A 200 16.51 6.96 3.55
N ASN A 201 15.29 7.36 3.93
CA ASN A 201 14.98 7.72 5.31
C ASN A 201 14.58 6.53 6.20
N PHE A 202 14.06 5.44 5.62
CA PHE A 202 13.41 4.36 6.38
C PHE A 202 14.01 2.96 6.17
N ASN A 203 14.96 2.77 5.28
CA ASN A 203 15.61 1.47 5.04
C ASN A 203 16.86 1.21 5.87
N ASN A 204 17.17 2.05 6.82
CA ASN A 204 18.37 1.94 7.67
C ASN A 204 18.24 0.85 8.73
#